data_9794d162ab4ecbfd66c30e109695a257
#
_entry.id   9794d162ab4ecbfd66c30e109695a257
#
_cell.length_a   1.000
_cell.length_b   1.000
_cell.length_c   1.000
_cell.angle_alpha   90.00
_cell.angle_beta   90.00
_cell.angle_gamma   90.00
#
_symmetry.space_group_name_H-M   'P 1'
#
loop_
_entity.id
_entity.type
_entity.pdbx_description
1 polymer ?
#
loop_
_entity_poly.entity_id
_entity_poly.type
_entity_poly.pdbx_seq_one_letter_code
_entity_poly.pdbx_strand_id
1 'polypeptide(L)'
;METLGEQIQRTMKNDLKGQLTVHSDEQIIGKASAGEDGRVNALHLPVLYQDEHIIAIEKPPGLLVHRSPIDRHETVFAVQTLRDQIGQHVYPAHRLDRPTSGVLVFSFSSEIAAKLGQQMMDKQVVKTYHAIVRGFVHHTGYIDYALKYRYDKIADKHKRPQQQPQPASTMYQSVAKFEVPEPVGKYQSARYSLVKLSPSTGRKHQLRRHMVHIRHPIIGDTTHGDGKQNKFAKQHFNFNNLAL
;
A
#
# COMPACT_ATOMS: atom_id res chain seq x y z
N MET A 1 16.90 -14.51 -19.76
CA MET A 1 15.95 -13.40 -19.90
C MET A 1 15.60 -12.92 -18.50
N GLU A 2 15.83 -11.66 -18.23
CA GLU A 2 15.47 -11.05 -16.95
C GLU A 2 13.94 -11.10 -16.77
N THR A 3 13.47 -11.56 -15.63
CA THR A 3 12.02 -11.63 -15.36
C THR A 3 11.43 -10.23 -15.20
N LEU A 4 10.12 -10.09 -15.44
CA LEU A 4 9.42 -8.81 -15.23
C LEU A 4 9.60 -8.30 -13.78
N GLY A 5 9.66 -9.22 -12.80
CA GLY A 5 9.90 -8.89 -11.40
C GLY A 5 11.28 -8.26 -11.17
N GLU A 6 12.31 -8.80 -11.80
CA GLU A 6 13.68 -8.26 -11.73
C GLU A 6 13.81 -6.90 -12.41
N GLN A 7 13.13 -6.70 -13.56
CA GLN A 7 13.07 -5.39 -14.23
C GLN A 7 12.40 -4.34 -13.37
N ILE A 8 11.28 -4.68 -12.73
CA ILE A 8 10.56 -3.78 -11.83
C ILE A 8 11.44 -3.44 -10.62
N GLN A 9 12.07 -4.42 -9.98
CA GLN A 9 12.95 -4.18 -8.83
C GLN A 9 14.17 -3.32 -9.20
N ARG A 10 14.78 -3.56 -10.37
CA ARG A 10 15.88 -2.74 -10.87
C ARG A 10 15.45 -1.30 -11.11
N THR A 11 14.27 -1.10 -11.72
CA THR A 11 13.71 0.24 -11.99
C THR A 11 13.40 0.98 -10.69
N MET A 12 12.79 0.30 -9.72
CA MET A 12 12.51 0.86 -8.40
C MET A 12 13.78 1.24 -7.64
N LYS A 13 14.81 0.36 -7.64
CA LYS A 13 16.12 0.67 -7.03
C LYS A 13 16.79 1.90 -7.65
N ASN A 14 16.63 2.11 -8.95
CA ASN A 14 17.22 3.27 -9.64
C ASN A 14 16.46 4.57 -9.33
N ASP A 15 15.13 4.53 -9.22
CA ASP A 15 14.30 5.69 -8.84
C ASP A 15 14.54 6.11 -7.37
N LEU A 16 14.87 5.16 -6.50
CA LEU A 16 15.14 5.37 -5.07
C LEU A 16 16.59 5.81 -4.76
N LYS A 17 17.55 5.60 -5.66
CA LYS A 17 18.98 5.95 -5.43
C LYS A 17 19.25 7.45 -5.16
N GLY A 18 18.26 8.31 -5.36
CA GLY A 18 18.36 9.74 -5.04
C GLY A 18 17.87 10.15 -3.65
N GLN A 19 17.29 9.25 -2.85
CA GLN A 19 16.57 9.65 -1.62
C GLN A 19 16.82 8.83 -0.36
N LEU A 20 17.46 7.66 -0.41
CA LEU A 20 17.74 6.85 0.81
C LEU A 20 18.87 5.85 0.58
N THR A 21 19.84 5.84 1.47
CA THR A 21 20.84 4.76 1.58
C THR A 21 20.15 3.58 2.27
N VAL A 22 19.73 2.59 1.49
CA VAL A 22 19.16 1.35 2.02
C VAL A 22 20.29 0.34 2.13
N HIS A 23 20.58 -0.11 3.35
CA HIS A 23 21.41 -1.29 3.55
C HIS A 23 20.66 -2.52 3.02
N SER A 24 21.24 -3.16 2.00
CA SER A 24 20.71 -4.38 1.41
C SER A 24 21.19 -5.57 2.22
N ASP A 25 20.32 -6.16 3.04
CA ASP A 25 20.45 -7.56 3.40
C ASP A 25 19.39 -8.36 2.66
N GLU A 26 19.89 -9.26 1.80
CA GLU A 26 19.09 -10.26 1.08
C GLU A 26 18.55 -11.29 2.06
N GLN A 27 17.32 -11.08 2.56
CA GLN A 27 16.46 -12.16 3.09
C GLN A 27 15.08 -11.61 3.44
N ILE A 28 14.24 -11.38 2.45
CA ILE A 28 12.80 -11.13 2.72
C ILE A 28 11.96 -11.93 1.71
N ILE A 29 11.81 -13.22 1.96
CA ILE A 29 10.60 -13.98 1.65
C ILE A 29 10.41 -14.96 2.81
N GLY A 30 9.85 -14.47 3.91
CA GLY A 30 9.43 -15.30 5.03
C GLY A 30 8.12 -16.01 4.71
N LYS A 31 8.18 -17.19 4.07
CA LYS A 31 7.16 -18.21 4.28
C LYS A 31 7.30 -18.64 5.73
N ALA A 32 6.19 -18.63 6.50
CA ALA A 32 6.14 -19.27 7.79
C ALA A 32 6.50 -20.75 7.62
N SER A 33 7.74 -21.11 7.93
CA SER A 33 8.15 -22.49 8.12
C SER A 33 7.89 -22.81 9.59
N ALA A 34 7.14 -23.86 9.85
CA ALA A 34 6.99 -24.42 11.19
C ALA A 34 8.38 -24.88 11.65
N GLY A 35 8.93 -24.21 12.66
CA GLY A 35 10.11 -24.69 13.37
C GLY A 35 9.73 -25.91 14.19
N GLU A 36 10.69 -26.84 14.37
CA GLU A 36 10.54 -28.11 15.09
C GLU A 36 10.13 -27.97 16.58
N ASP A 37 9.93 -26.74 17.09
CA ASP A 37 9.70 -26.43 18.50
C ASP A 37 8.27 -25.92 18.80
N GLY A 38 7.30 -26.16 17.91
CA GLY A 38 5.86 -25.90 18.19
C GLY A 38 5.50 -24.42 18.49
N ARG A 39 6.43 -23.49 18.42
CA ARG A 39 6.17 -22.05 18.53
C ARG A 39 5.80 -21.52 17.15
N VAL A 40 4.58 -21.08 16.99
CA VAL A 40 4.16 -20.28 15.83
C VAL A 40 5.13 -19.11 15.73
N ASN A 41 5.94 -19.07 14.67
CA ASN A 41 6.84 -17.93 14.44
C ASN A 41 6.00 -16.65 14.44
N ALA A 42 6.15 -15.85 15.49
CA ALA A 42 5.45 -14.57 15.59
C ALA A 42 5.84 -13.72 14.38
N LEU A 43 4.86 -13.10 13.74
CA LEU A 43 5.11 -12.20 12.61
C LEU A 43 6.09 -11.11 13.07
N HIS A 44 7.26 -11.03 12.43
CA HIS A 44 8.24 -9.98 12.66
C HIS A 44 8.06 -8.87 11.63
N LEU A 45 8.00 -7.61 12.08
CA LEU A 45 7.86 -6.44 11.22
C LEU A 45 9.23 -5.78 11.03
N PRO A 46 9.75 -5.71 9.79
CA PRO A 46 11.03 -5.04 9.52
C PRO A 46 10.98 -3.57 9.94
N VAL A 47 11.94 -3.15 10.76
CA VAL A 47 12.11 -1.75 11.19
C VAL A 47 12.96 -1.04 10.15
N LEU A 48 12.40 0.02 9.55
CA LEU A 48 13.06 0.83 8.51
C LEU A 48 13.78 2.04 9.11
N TYR A 49 13.25 2.57 10.22
CA TYR A 49 13.80 3.72 10.92
C TYR A 49 13.31 3.74 12.37
N GLN A 50 14.15 4.19 13.29
CA GLN A 50 13.78 4.42 14.68
C GLN A 50 14.64 5.53 15.28
N ASP A 51 14.01 6.41 16.07
CA ASP A 51 14.67 7.38 16.95
C ASP A 51 13.97 7.39 18.32
N GLU A 52 14.17 8.43 19.12
CA GLU A 52 13.55 8.58 20.44
C GLU A 52 12.05 8.88 20.42
N HIS A 53 11.49 9.27 19.25
CA HIS A 53 10.12 9.74 19.11
C HIS A 53 9.26 8.85 18.25
N ILE A 54 9.84 8.26 17.17
CA ILE A 54 9.11 7.51 16.16
C ILE A 54 9.80 6.21 15.78
N ILE A 55 8.99 5.30 15.24
CA ILE A 55 9.45 4.08 14.57
C ILE A 55 8.68 3.89 13.29
N ALA A 56 9.38 3.61 12.19
CA ALA A 56 8.80 3.26 10.90
C ALA A 56 9.09 1.80 10.57
N ILE A 57 8.07 1.10 10.12
CA ILE A 57 8.17 -0.31 9.74
C ILE A 57 7.75 -0.52 8.29
N GLU A 58 8.16 -1.64 7.73
CA GLU A 58 7.58 -2.18 6.51
C GLU A 58 6.33 -3.00 6.85
N LYS A 59 5.15 -2.48 6.52
CA LYS A 59 3.90 -3.22 6.68
C LYS A 59 3.70 -4.20 5.52
N PRO A 60 3.60 -5.51 5.75
CA PRO A 60 3.28 -6.46 4.68
C PRO A 60 1.85 -6.27 4.17
N PRO A 61 1.55 -6.70 2.92
CA PRO A 61 0.18 -6.75 2.43
C PRO A 61 -0.66 -7.73 3.27
N GLY A 62 -1.96 -7.46 3.42
CA GLY A 62 -2.87 -8.31 4.18
C GLY A 62 -2.94 -8.01 5.67
N LEU A 63 -1.93 -7.37 6.28
CA LEU A 63 -1.92 -7.01 7.70
C LEU A 63 -2.77 -5.76 7.94
N LEU A 64 -3.64 -5.83 8.94
CA LEU A 64 -4.40 -4.69 9.45
C LEU A 64 -3.54 -3.83 10.39
N VAL A 65 -3.74 -2.51 10.37
CA VAL A 65 -3.00 -1.61 11.27
C VAL A 65 -3.47 -1.77 12.72
N HIS A 66 -4.78 -1.75 12.94
CA HIS A 66 -5.40 -1.87 14.27
C HIS A 66 -6.71 -2.65 14.19
N ARG A 67 -7.18 -3.13 15.33
CA ARG A 67 -8.46 -3.84 15.45
C ARG A 67 -9.63 -2.97 14.97
N SER A 68 -10.55 -3.58 14.25
CA SER A 68 -11.74 -2.94 13.73
C SER A 68 -12.97 -3.81 14.02
N PRO A 69 -14.15 -3.24 14.26
CA PRO A 69 -15.40 -4.01 14.40
C PRO A 69 -15.74 -4.86 13.18
N ILE A 70 -15.23 -4.51 12.00
CA ILE A 70 -15.43 -5.24 10.74
C ILE A 70 -14.63 -6.55 10.75
N ASP A 71 -13.41 -6.50 11.28
CA ASP A 71 -12.42 -7.57 11.21
C ASP A 71 -12.34 -8.36 12.52
N ARG A 72 -13.49 -8.76 13.07
CA ARG A 72 -13.59 -9.41 14.39
C ARG A 72 -12.87 -10.75 14.49
N HIS A 73 -12.70 -11.42 13.36
CA HIS A 73 -12.03 -12.73 13.27
C HIS A 73 -10.51 -12.62 13.16
N GLU A 74 -10.00 -11.43 12.89
CA GLU A 74 -8.57 -11.20 12.82
C GLU A 74 -7.98 -11.02 14.21
N THR A 75 -6.85 -11.65 14.43
CA THR A 75 -6.15 -11.65 15.73
C THR A 75 -4.81 -10.93 15.67
N VAL A 76 -4.27 -10.71 14.47
CA VAL A 76 -2.93 -10.11 14.25
C VAL A 76 -3.07 -8.72 13.64
N PHE A 77 -2.47 -7.72 14.30
CA PHE A 77 -2.52 -6.31 13.86
C PHE A 77 -1.16 -5.67 14.04
N ALA A 78 -0.79 -4.75 13.16
CA ALA A 78 0.54 -4.10 13.17
C ALA A 78 0.86 -3.43 14.53
N VAL A 79 -0.13 -2.76 15.16
CA VAL A 79 0.07 -2.12 16.49
C VAL A 79 0.49 -3.12 17.53
N GLN A 80 -0.25 -4.25 17.69
CA GLN A 80 0.07 -5.25 18.69
C GLN A 80 1.36 -5.98 18.37
N THR A 81 1.55 -6.38 17.10
CA THR A 81 2.76 -7.08 16.66
C THR A 81 4.01 -6.24 16.93
N LEU A 82 3.98 -4.94 16.56
CA LEU A 82 5.12 -4.07 16.78
C LEU A 82 5.37 -3.82 18.28
N ARG A 83 4.30 -3.55 19.04
CA ARG A 83 4.40 -3.38 20.51
C ARG A 83 5.06 -4.60 21.16
N ASP A 84 4.63 -5.80 20.81
CA ASP A 84 5.14 -7.04 21.42
C ASP A 84 6.58 -7.34 20.93
N GLN A 85 6.91 -6.96 19.69
CA GLN A 85 8.26 -7.10 19.12
C GLN A 85 9.29 -6.22 19.84
N ILE A 86 8.93 -4.97 20.18
CA ILE A 86 9.87 -4.00 20.79
C ILE A 86 9.70 -3.83 22.30
N GLY A 87 8.68 -4.47 22.90
CA GLY A 87 8.39 -4.36 24.34
C GLY A 87 7.90 -2.97 24.78
N GLN A 88 7.42 -2.13 23.85
CA GLN A 88 7.04 -0.75 24.13
C GLN A 88 5.73 -0.37 23.43
N HIS A 89 4.91 0.46 24.10
CA HIS A 89 3.65 0.94 23.53
C HIS A 89 3.90 1.87 22.33
N VAL A 90 3.09 1.71 21.28
CA VAL A 90 3.20 2.50 20.04
C VAL A 90 1.84 3.03 19.60
N TYR A 91 1.86 4.21 18.98
CA TYR A 91 0.70 4.93 18.51
C TYR A 91 0.82 5.15 16.99
N PRO A 92 -0.11 4.64 16.15
CA PRO A 92 -0.02 4.82 14.71
C PRO A 92 -0.24 6.29 14.34
N ALA A 93 0.71 6.88 13.60
CA ALA A 93 0.61 8.25 13.10
C ALA A 93 -0.35 8.35 11.90
N HIS A 94 -0.46 7.26 11.13
CA HIS A 94 -1.37 7.14 9.99
C HIS A 94 -1.78 5.69 9.78
N ARG A 95 -2.53 5.43 8.73
CA ARG A 95 -2.94 4.08 8.36
C ARG A 95 -2.70 3.80 6.87
N LEU A 96 -2.45 2.54 6.58
CA LEU A 96 -2.53 1.96 5.25
C LEU A 96 -3.75 1.03 5.16
N ASP A 97 -4.32 0.88 3.97
CA ASP A 97 -5.35 -0.12 3.74
C ASP A 97 -4.78 -1.53 3.97
N ARG A 98 -5.64 -2.49 4.35
CA ARG A 98 -5.23 -3.87 4.59
C ARG A 98 -4.34 -4.45 3.47
N PRO A 99 -4.72 -4.36 2.16
CA PRO A 99 -3.92 -4.93 1.09
C PRO A 99 -2.69 -4.08 0.71
N THR A 100 -2.60 -2.81 1.14
CA THR A 100 -1.47 -1.92 0.83
C THR A 100 -0.26 -2.29 1.67
N SER A 101 0.91 -2.35 1.05
CA SER A 101 2.21 -2.58 1.69
C SER A 101 3.02 -1.28 1.82
N GLY A 102 4.13 -1.33 2.56
CA GLY A 102 5.11 -0.26 2.64
C GLY A 102 5.19 0.46 3.99
N VAL A 103 5.73 1.67 3.99
CA VAL A 103 6.10 2.41 5.18
C VAL A 103 4.91 2.76 6.06
N LEU A 104 4.92 2.32 7.30
CA LEU A 104 3.95 2.65 8.33
C LEU A 104 4.66 3.23 9.54
N VAL A 105 4.30 4.47 9.92
CA VAL A 105 4.96 5.23 10.99
C VAL A 105 4.12 5.17 12.27
N PHE A 106 4.80 4.89 13.37
CA PHE A 106 4.28 4.96 14.73
C PHE A 106 5.08 5.95 15.53
N SER A 107 4.53 6.42 16.63
CA SER A 107 5.25 7.18 17.65
C SER A 107 5.22 6.45 18.98
N PHE A 108 6.14 6.82 19.88
CA PHE A 108 6.22 6.27 21.22
C PHE A 108 5.35 7.02 22.23
N SER A 109 4.74 8.14 21.83
CA SER A 109 3.78 8.87 22.66
C SER A 109 2.56 9.33 21.87
N SER A 110 1.42 9.46 22.54
CA SER A 110 0.19 9.99 21.96
C SER A 110 0.31 11.45 21.52
N GLU A 111 1.15 12.22 22.20
CA GLU A 111 1.42 13.62 21.87
C GLU A 111 2.14 13.74 20.52
N ILE A 112 3.19 12.95 20.30
CA ILE A 112 3.91 12.91 19.01
C ILE A 112 2.99 12.38 17.90
N ALA A 113 2.15 11.37 18.19
CA ALA A 113 1.15 10.90 17.21
C ALA A 113 0.20 12.01 16.79
N ALA A 114 -0.28 12.81 17.73
CA ALA A 114 -1.16 13.94 17.45
C ALA A 114 -0.46 15.02 16.60
N LYS A 115 0.80 15.36 16.91
CA LYS A 115 1.62 16.30 16.13
C LYS A 115 1.82 15.81 14.70
N LEU A 116 2.18 14.53 14.50
CA LEU A 116 2.32 13.93 13.17
C LEU A 116 0.98 13.91 12.41
N GLY A 117 -0.11 13.59 13.11
CA GLY A 117 -1.46 13.62 12.54
C GLY A 117 -1.84 15.02 12.05
N GLN A 118 -1.50 16.07 12.83
CA GLN A 118 -1.72 17.47 12.43
C GLN A 118 -0.90 17.84 11.20
N GLN A 119 0.39 17.51 11.17
CA GLN A 119 1.26 17.75 10.00
C GLN A 119 0.73 17.07 8.73
N MET A 120 0.15 15.86 8.87
CA MET A 120 -0.50 15.17 7.73
C MET A 120 -1.77 15.89 7.29
N MET A 121 -2.58 16.42 8.19
CA MET A 121 -3.77 17.22 7.87
C MET A 121 -3.39 18.53 7.18
N ASP A 122 -2.32 19.17 7.63
CA ASP A 122 -1.77 20.41 7.10
C ASP A 122 -0.97 20.20 5.80
N LYS A 123 -0.92 18.96 5.29
CA LYS A 123 -0.21 18.57 4.06
C LYS A 123 1.31 18.83 4.09
N GLN A 124 1.90 18.88 5.28
CA GLN A 124 3.34 19.08 5.48
C GLN A 124 4.12 17.79 5.24
N VAL A 125 3.45 16.62 5.27
CA VAL A 125 4.06 15.32 5.01
C VAL A 125 3.86 14.93 3.55
N VAL A 126 4.97 14.80 2.83
CA VAL A 126 4.97 14.29 1.45
C VAL A 126 4.84 12.77 1.47
N LYS A 127 3.84 12.27 0.76
CA LYS A 127 3.58 10.83 0.63
C LYS A 127 3.81 10.39 -0.80
N THR A 128 4.66 9.38 -0.97
CA THR A 128 4.95 8.80 -2.27
C THR A 128 4.60 7.32 -2.25
N TYR A 129 3.89 6.88 -3.29
CA TYR A 129 3.54 5.48 -3.52
C TYR A 129 3.99 5.06 -4.90
N HIS A 130 4.33 3.79 -5.06
CA HIS A 130 4.51 3.16 -6.35
C HIS A 130 3.41 2.15 -6.57
N ALA A 131 2.87 2.09 -7.79
CA ALA A 131 1.86 1.12 -8.15
C ALA A 131 2.09 0.55 -9.54
N ILE A 132 1.77 -0.74 -9.73
CA ILE A 132 1.68 -1.33 -11.06
C ILE A 132 0.22 -1.25 -11.48
N VAL A 133 -0.04 -0.61 -12.62
CA VAL A 133 -1.37 -0.39 -13.15
C VAL A 133 -1.56 -1.02 -14.52
N ARG A 134 -2.81 -1.34 -14.86
CA ARG A 134 -3.18 -1.82 -16.18
C ARG A 134 -2.99 -0.76 -17.25
N GLY A 135 -2.40 -1.16 -18.38
CA GLY A 135 -2.24 -0.33 -19.58
C GLY A 135 -1.06 0.63 -19.51
N PHE A 136 -0.81 1.31 -20.61
CA PHE A 136 0.25 2.31 -20.70
C PHE A 136 -0.23 3.67 -20.22
N VAL A 137 0.38 4.17 -19.15
CA VAL A 137 0.25 5.56 -18.72
C VAL A 137 1.30 6.39 -19.47
N HIS A 138 0.86 7.31 -20.29
CA HIS A 138 1.74 8.03 -21.23
C HIS A 138 2.31 9.34 -20.68
N HIS A 139 1.65 9.92 -19.67
CA HIS A 139 1.94 11.27 -19.19
C HIS A 139 2.05 11.32 -17.68
N THR A 140 2.71 12.36 -17.18
CA THR A 140 2.51 12.87 -15.83
C THR A 140 1.19 13.64 -15.81
N GLY A 141 0.43 13.52 -14.75
CA GLY A 141 -0.85 14.19 -14.66
C GLY A 141 -1.33 14.39 -13.21
N TYR A 142 -2.43 15.09 -13.11
CA TYR A 142 -3.07 15.41 -11.84
C TYR A 142 -4.53 14.98 -11.89
N ILE A 143 -4.94 14.20 -10.90
CA ILE A 143 -6.33 13.76 -10.73
C ILE A 143 -6.93 14.62 -9.64
N ASP A 144 -7.86 15.49 -10.00
CA ASP A 144 -8.72 16.22 -9.09
C ASP A 144 -10.14 15.66 -9.23
N TYR A 145 -10.45 14.66 -8.40
CA TYR A 145 -11.71 13.95 -8.48
C TYR A 145 -12.23 13.64 -7.09
N ALA A 146 -13.31 14.32 -6.70
CA ALA A 146 -13.92 14.16 -5.40
C ALA A 146 -14.49 12.75 -5.19
N LEU A 147 -14.25 12.17 -4.03
CA LEU A 147 -14.60 10.80 -3.73
C LEU A 147 -15.79 10.73 -2.76
N LYS A 148 -16.87 10.08 -3.17
CA LYS A 148 -17.99 9.76 -2.26
C LYS A 148 -17.51 8.85 -1.15
N TYR A 149 -17.91 9.15 0.08
CA TYR A 149 -17.66 8.25 1.20
C TYR A 149 -18.38 6.91 0.98
N ARG A 150 -17.63 5.82 1.08
CA ARG A 150 -18.23 4.47 1.02
C ARG A 150 -18.51 4.01 2.43
N TYR A 151 -19.78 4.01 2.77
CA TYR A 151 -20.28 3.53 4.05
C TYR A 151 -20.02 2.05 4.21
N ASP A 152 -19.48 1.71 5.37
CA ASP A 152 -19.45 0.35 5.88
C ASP A 152 -20.54 0.19 6.94
N LYS A 153 -21.46 -0.76 6.75
CA LYS A 153 -22.62 -0.95 7.62
C LYS A 153 -22.23 -1.27 9.08
N ILE A 154 -21.04 -1.83 9.31
CA ILE A 154 -20.57 -2.22 10.64
C ILE A 154 -19.75 -1.07 11.26
N ALA A 155 -18.72 -0.59 10.55
CA ALA A 155 -17.82 0.44 11.08
C ALA A 155 -18.47 1.82 11.21
N ASP A 156 -19.44 2.12 10.36
CA ASP A 156 -20.07 3.43 10.28
C ASP A 156 -21.51 3.44 10.84
N LYS A 157 -21.89 2.43 11.61
CA LYS A 157 -23.25 2.24 12.15
C LYS A 157 -23.82 3.49 12.87
N HIS A 158 -22.96 4.28 13.50
CA HIS A 158 -23.32 5.48 14.24
C HIS A 158 -22.98 6.79 13.53
N LYS A 159 -22.44 6.73 12.29
CA LYS A 159 -22.11 7.93 11.53
C LYS A 159 -23.28 8.35 10.67
N ARG A 160 -23.53 9.65 10.62
CA ARG A 160 -24.50 10.22 9.66
C ARG A 160 -23.98 10.04 8.23
N PRO A 161 -24.84 9.66 7.26
CA PRO A 161 -24.45 9.55 5.88
C PRO A 161 -23.90 10.88 5.35
N GLN A 162 -22.65 10.86 4.90
CA GLN A 162 -22.04 11.99 4.23
C GLN A 162 -22.46 11.98 2.76
N GLN A 163 -23.40 12.86 2.40
CA GLN A 163 -24.02 12.87 1.07
C GLN A 163 -23.08 13.40 -0.01
N GLN A 164 -22.26 14.40 0.33
CA GLN A 164 -21.40 15.08 -0.63
C GLN A 164 -20.04 14.36 -0.82
N PRO A 165 -19.55 14.27 -2.05
CA PRO A 165 -18.20 13.81 -2.32
C PRO A 165 -17.16 14.70 -1.64
N GLN A 166 -16.11 14.10 -1.10
CA GLN A 166 -15.00 14.81 -0.46
C GLN A 166 -13.93 15.15 -1.50
N PRO A 167 -13.40 16.37 -1.53
CA PRO A 167 -12.26 16.73 -2.37
C PRO A 167 -11.12 15.73 -2.20
N ALA A 168 -10.57 15.27 -3.30
CA ALA A 168 -9.46 14.33 -3.33
C ALA A 168 -8.61 14.60 -4.56
N SER A 169 -7.29 14.66 -4.36
CA SER A 169 -6.36 14.95 -5.42
C SER A 169 -5.08 14.12 -5.32
N THR A 170 -4.57 13.72 -6.48
CA THR A 170 -3.37 12.86 -6.61
C THR A 170 -2.59 13.26 -7.85
N MET A 171 -1.31 13.56 -7.69
CA MET A 171 -0.40 13.64 -8.82
C MET A 171 0.10 12.24 -9.16
N TYR A 172 0.24 11.94 -10.45
CA TYR A 172 0.81 10.68 -10.93
C TYR A 172 1.87 10.93 -12.01
N GLN A 173 2.86 10.04 -12.05
CA GLN A 173 3.94 10.05 -13.03
C GLN A 173 4.19 8.63 -13.52
N SER A 174 4.29 8.44 -14.83
CA SER A 174 4.72 7.18 -15.42
C SER A 174 6.23 7.02 -15.23
N VAL A 175 6.65 5.93 -14.59
CA VAL A 175 8.07 5.60 -14.33
C VAL A 175 8.59 4.64 -15.38
N ALA A 176 7.82 3.55 -15.65
CA ALA A 176 8.18 2.54 -16.64
C ALA A 176 6.93 1.91 -17.27
N LYS A 177 7.12 1.29 -18.44
CA LYS A 177 6.07 0.58 -19.18
C LYS A 177 6.55 -0.81 -19.51
N PHE A 178 5.65 -1.78 -19.41
CA PHE A 178 5.94 -3.19 -19.63
C PHE A 178 4.86 -3.79 -20.53
N GLU A 179 5.26 -4.58 -21.51
CA GLU A 179 4.35 -5.35 -22.35
C GLU A 179 4.73 -6.83 -22.29
N VAL A 180 3.74 -7.66 -22.04
CA VAL A 180 3.87 -9.12 -22.03
C VAL A 180 3.13 -9.63 -23.26
N PRO A 181 3.79 -10.38 -24.17
CA PRO A 181 3.20 -10.86 -25.43
C PRO A 181 2.27 -12.06 -25.19
N GLU A 182 1.36 -11.91 -24.24
CA GLU A 182 0.37 -12.91 -23.84
C GLU A 182 -1.03 -12.29 -23.85
N PRO A 183 -2.03 -12.95 -24.42
CA PRO A 183 -3.35 -12.40 -24.54
C PRO A 183 -4.06 -12.30 -23.17
N VAL A 184 -4.76 -11.18 -22.93
CA VAL A 184 -5.59 -10.99 -21.75
C VAL A 184 -6.94 -10.36 -22.12
N GLY A 185 -8.00 -11.10 -21.89
CA GLY A 185 -9.35 -10.71 -22.28
C GLY A 185 -9.47 -10.57 -23.80
N LYS A 186 -9.72 -9.33 -24.29
CA LYS A 186 -9.84 -9.03 -25.73
C LYS A 186 -8.54 -8.50 -26.35
N TYR A 187 -7.49 -8.35 -25.57
CA TYR A 187 -6.22 -7.77 -26.02
C TYR A 187 -5.22 -8.88 -26.31
N GLN A 188 -4.41 -8.71 -27.36
CA GLN A 188 -3.39 -9.66 -27.79
C GLN A 188 -2.14 -9.65 -26.89
N SER A 189 -1.98 -8.61 -26.07
CA SER A 189 -0.89 -8.48 -25.11
C SER A 189 -1.38 -7.87 -23.81
N ALA A 190 -0.70 -8.19 -22.71
CA ALA A 190 -0.91 -7.55 -21.42
C ALA A 190 0.04 -6.35 -21.28
N ARG A 191 -0.51 -5.19 -20.97
CA ARG A 191 0.24 -3.93 -20.83
C ARG A 191 0.13 -3.37 -19.45
N TYR A 192 1.26 -2.91 -18.90
CA TYR A 192 1.35 -2.39 -17.55
C TYR A 192 2.22 -1.13 -17.51
N SER A 193 2.01 -0.31 -16.49
CA SER A 193 2.91 0.79 -16.14
C SER A 193 3.23 0.74 -14.66
N LEU A 194 4.50 0.98 -14.33
CA LEU A 194 4.89 1.41 -13.01
C LEU A 194 4.64 2.90 -12.90
N VAL A 195 3.86 3.32 -11.91
CA VAL A 195 3.54 4.73 -11.68
C VAL A 195 3.92 5.16 -10.27
N LYS A 196 4.45 6.38 -10.18
CA LYS A 196 4.64 7.09 -8.91
C LYS A 196 3.40 7.93 -8.64
N LEU A 197 2.86 7.84 -7.43
CA LEU A 197 1.62 8.48 -7.01
C LEU A 197 1.89 9.35 -5.78
N SER A 198 1.50 10.62 -5.84
CA SER A 198 1.67 11.58 -4.75
C SER A 198 0.32 12.19 -4.37
N PRO A 199 -0.40 11.62 -3.39
CA PRO A 199 -1.70 12.11 -2.95
C PRO A 199 -1.54 13.35 -2.05
N SER A 200 -2.27 14.44 -2.35
CA SER A 200 -2.36 15.63 -1.50
C SER A 200 -3.44 15.50 -0.41
N THR A 201 -4.28 14.47 -0.50
CA THR A 201 -5.36 14.15 0.44
C THR A 201 -5.28 12.67 0.82
N GLY A 202 -6.06 12.24 1.83
CA GLY A 202 -6.01 10.85 2.35
C GLY A 202 -7.40 10.22 2.46
N ARG A 203 -8.19 10.14 1.38
CA ARG A 203 -9.53 9.53 1.41
C ARG A 203 -9.45 8.01 1.32
N LYS A 204 -10.45 7.31 1.87
CA LYS A 204 -10.50 5.83 1.84
C LYS A 204 -10.34 5.30 0.42
N HIS A 205 -9.35 4.43 0.21
CA HIS A 205 -8.96 3.84 -1.07
C HIS A 205 -8.66 4.88 -2.16
N GLN A 206 -8.14 6.06 -1.82
CA GLN A 206 -8.03 7.17 -2.76
C GLN A 206 -7.24 6.81 -4.02
N LEU A 207 -6.01 6.33 -3.88
CA LEU A 207 -5.15 5.98 -5.00
C LEU A 207 -5.80 4.93 -5.90
N ARG A 208 -6.34 3.89 -5.30
CA ARG A 208 -7.03 2.79 -5.98
C ARG A 208 -8.21 3.31 -6.82
N ARG A 209 -9.02 4.21 -6.27
CA ARG A 209 -10.19 4.79 -6.94
C ARG A 209 -9.80 5.83 -7.99
N HIS A 210 -8.76 6.62 -7.75
CA HIS A 210 -8.24 7.59 -8.71
C HIS A 210 -7.65 6.90 -9.94
N MET A 211 -6.88 5.82 -9.75
CA MET A 211 -6.33 5.07 -10.88
C MET A 211 -7.43 4.39 -11.72
N VAL A 212 -8.52 3.93 -11.09
CA VAL A 212 -9.71 3.46 -11.82
C VAL A 212 -10.39 4.59 -12.58
N HIS A 213 -10.50 5.79 -11.98
CA HIS A 213 -11.12 6.94 -12.62
C HIS A 213 -10.44 7.30 -13.95
N ILE A 214 -9.12 7.23 -14.00
CA ILE A 214 -8.36 7.44 -15.25
C ILE A 214 -8.18 6.15 -16.08
N ARG A 215 -8.92 5.07 -15.76
CA ARG A 215 -8.95 3.79 -16.48
C ARG A 215 -7.65 2.97 -16.42
N HIS A 216 -6.81 3.22 -15.44
CA HIS A 216 -5.61 2.47 -15.14
C HIS A 216 -5.68 1.80 -13.76
N PRO A 217 -6.59 0.80 -13.54
CA PRO A 217 -6.73 0.16 -12.24
C PRO A 217 -5.43 -0.50 -11.80
N ILE A 218 -5.18 -0.47 -10.48
CA ILE A 218 -4.01 -1.10 -9.87
C ILE A 218 -4.16 -2.62 -9.95
N ILE A 219 -3.10 -3.32 -10.31
CA ILE A 219 -3.07 -4.78 -10.38
C ILE A 219 -3.23 -5.38 -8.98
N GLY A 220 -3.99 -6.47 -8.89
CA GLY A 220 -4.28 -7.13 -7.62
C GLY A 220 -5.37 -6.44 -6.78
N ASP A 221 -5.94 -5.32 -7.24
CA ASP A 221 -7.07 -4.70 -6.55
C ASP A 221 -8.35 -5.50 -6.77
N THR A 222 -8.79 -6.23 -5.73
CA THR A 222 -10.01 -7.05 -5.78
C THR A 222 -11.31 -6.25 -5.59
N THR A 223 -11.21 -5.00 -5.10
CA THR A 223 -12.37 -4.15 -4.80
C THR A 223 -12.69 -3.18 -5.94
N HIS A 224 -11.66 -2.62 -6.56
CA HIS A 224 -11.78 -1.56 -7.57
C HIS A 224 -11.11 -1.93 -8.90
N GLY A 225 -10.38 -3.03 -8.94
CA GLY A 225 -9.53 -3.40 -10.06
C GLY A 225 -10.23 -4.14 -11.20
N ASP A 226 -9.43 -4.72 -12.07
CA ASP A 226 -9.84 -5.52 -13.21
C ASP A 226 -9.63 -7.01 -12.92
N GLY A 227 -10.71 -7.76 -12.73
CA GLY A 227 -10.65 -9.18 -12.38
C GLY A 227 -9.93 -10.05 -13.41
N LYS A 228 -9.99 -9.72 -14.72
CA LYS A 228 -9.28 -10.46 -15.77
C LYS A 228 -7.77 -10.24 -15.66
N GLN A 229 -7.34 -8.99 -15.42
CA GLN A 229 -5.95 -8.64 -15.21
C GLN A 229 -5.40 -9.24 -13.90
N ASN A 230 -6.19 -9.23 -12.84
CA ASN A 230 -5.81 -9.84 -11.57
C ASN A 230 -5.62 -11.36 -11.71
N LYS A 231 -6.54 -12.04 -12.42
CA LYS A 231 -6.40 -13.47 -12.73
C LYS A 231 -5.16 -13.76 -13.57
N PHE A 232 -4.89 -12.94 -14.58
CA PHE A 232 -3.70 -13.05 -15.41
C PHE A 232 -2.42 -12.89 -14.56
N ALA A 233 -2.34 -11.83 -13.73
CA ALA A 233 -1.19 -11.59 -12.87
C ALA A 233 -0.95 -12.75 -11.88
N LYS A 234 -2.02 -13.34 -11.34
CA LYS A 234 -1.93 -14.52 -10.48
C LYS A 234 -1.36 -15.74 -11.22
N GLN A 235 -1.83 -16.00 -12.44
CA GLN A 235 -1.45 -17.19 -13.21
C GLN A 235 -0.04 -17.08 -13.81
N HIS A 236 0.33 -15.91 -14.34
CA HIS A 236 1.59 -15.73 -15.08
C HIS A 236 2.75 -15.24 -14.21
N PHE A 237 2.46 -14.50 -13.12
CA PHE A 237 3.51 -13.93 -12.27
C PHE A 237 3.44 -14.43 -10.82
N ASN A 238 2.52 -15.36 -10.51
CA ASN A 238 2.24 -15.80 -9.13
C ASN A 238 1.98 -14.61 -8.17
N PHE A 239 1.40 -13.52 -8.70
CA PHE A 239 1.18 -12.28 -7.97
C PHE A 239 -0.27 -12.20 -7.48
N ASN A 240 -0.47 -12.22 -6.15
CA ASN A 240 -1.78 -12.28 -5.50
C ASN A 240 -2.12 -11.05 -4.66
N ASN A 241 -1.19 -10.11 -4.51
CA ASN A 241 -1.33 -8.94 -3.65
C ASN A 241 -1.77 -7.70 -4.44
N LEU A 242 -2.14 -6.64 -3.73
CA LEU A 242 -2.30 -5.32 -4.33
C LEU A 242 -0.93 -4.75 -4.67
N ALA A 243 -0.71 -4.36 -5.91
CA ALA A 243 0.53 -3.74 -6.38
C ALA A 243 0.58 -2.24 -6.02
N LEU A 244 0.51 -1.93 -4.71
CA LEU A 244 0.53 -0.57 -4.14
C LEU A 244 1.24 -0.58 -2.80
#